data_4a97b34b298c81a7d8d3066eda6c3b14
#
_entry.id   4a97b34b298c81a7d8d3066eda6c3b14
#
_cell.length_a   1.000
_cell.length_b   1.000
_cell.length_c   1.000
_cell.angle_alpha   90.00
_cell.angle_beta   90.00
_cell.angle_gamma   90.00
#
_symmetry.space_group_name_H-M   'P 1'
#
loop_
_entity.id
_entity.type
_entity.pdbx_description
1 polymer ?
#
loop_
_entity_poly.entity_id
_entity_poly.type
_entity_poly.pdbx_seq_one_letter_code
_entity_poly.pdbx_strand_id
1 'polypeptide(L)'
;TAGAKKVVISAPAGKDLPTVVYGVNENTLTAEDNIISAASCTTNCLAPMAKALNDYAPIQSGIMTTVHAYTGDQMLLDGPHRKGDLRRARAAAVNIVPNSTGAAKAIGLVIPELNGKLIGSAQRVPVPTGSTTILIATVKSDKEVTVEDINAAMRAASNASYGYTEEPLV
;
A
#
# COMPACT_ATOMS: atom_id res chain seq x y z
N THR A 1 5.99 -16.03 23.22
CA THR A 1 4.95 -16.82 23.90
C THR A 1 4.49 -16.15 25.18
N ALA A 2 4.00 -14.91 25.07
CA ALA A 2 3.47 -14.15 26.21
C ALA A 2 2.00 -14.50 26.55
N GLY A 3 1.45 -15.58 25.99
CA GLY A 3 0.09 -16.04 26.24
C GLY A 3 -1.02 -15.33 25.43
N ALA A 4 -0.65 -14.52 24.44
CA ALA A 4 -1.63 -13.90 23.53
C ALA A 4 -2.35 -14.96 22.70
N LYS A 5 -3.68 -14.90 22.62
CA LYS A 5 -4.51 -15.81 21.81
C LYS A 5 -4.51 -15.42 20.33
N LYS A 6 -4.41 -14.13 20.04
CA LYS A 6 -4.34 -13.56 18.68
C LYS A 6 -3.19 -12.55 18.62
N VAL A 7 -2.47 -12.52 17.51
CA VAL A 7 -1.37 -11.59 17.25
C VAL A 7 -1.58 -10.93 15.90
N VAL A 8 -1.59 -9.61 15.88
CA VAL A 8 -1.60 -8.80 14.64
C VAL A 8 -0.23 -8.17 14.47
N ILE A 9 0.44 -8.52 13.38
CA ILE A 9 1.73 -7.94 13.00
C ILE A 9 1.44 -6.70 12.15
N SER A 10 1.76 -5.51 12.68
CA SER A 10 1.54 -4.22 11.97
C SER A 10 2.63 -3.93 10.91
N ALA A 11 3.01 -4.96 10.15
CA ALA A 11 4.04 -4.92 9.12
C ALA A 11 3.86 -6.10 8.16
N PRO A 12 4.49 -6.08 6.96
CA PRO A 12 4.55 -7.25 6.09
C PRO A 12 5.23 -8.43 6.81
N ALA A 13 4.59 -9.59 6.82
CA ALA A 13 5.06 -10.78 7.55
C ALA A 13 5.37 -11.98 6.64
N GLY A 14 5.64 -11.73 5.36
CA GLY A 14 5.92 -12.77 4.38
C GLY A 14 4.66 -13.37 3.75
N LYS A 15 4.80 -14.53 3.11
CA LYS A 15 3.70 -15.19 2.39
C LYS A 15 3.01 -16.27 3.22
N ASP A 16 3.60 -16.67 4.34
CA ASP A 16 3.17 -17.82 5.15
C ASP A 16 2.07 -17.45 6.15
N LEU A 17 1.78 -16.15 6.29
CA LEU A 17 0.73 -15.66 7.17
C LEU A 17 -0.36 -14.97 6.37
N PRO A 18 -1.64 -15.10 6.78
CA PRO A 18 -2.72 -14.33 6.21
C PRO A 18 -2.40 -12.84 6.26
N THR A 19 -2.49 -12.18 5.11
CA THR A 19 -2.26 -10.73 4.98
C THR A 19 -3.59 -10.05 4.75
N VAL A 20 -3.93 -9.10 5.62
CA VAL A 20 -5.24 -8.46 5.66
C VAL A 20 -5.12 -6.95 5.58
N VAL A 21 -6.00 -6.36 4.77
CA VAL A 21 -6.29 -4.93 4.74
C VAL A 21 -7.77 -4.74 5.07
N TYR A 22 -8.06 -3.98 6.12
CA TYR A 22 -9.43 -3.71 6.55
C TYR A 22 -10.24 -2.99 5.45
N GLY A 23 -11.47 -3.43 5.24
CA GLY A 23 -12.34 -2.95 4.17
C GLY A 23 -12.00 -3.52 2.78
N VAL A 24 -11.04 -4.46 2.70
CA VAL A 24 -10.64 -5.11 1.43
C VAL A 24 -10.85 -6.61 1.48
N ASN A 25 -10.24 -7.30 2.45
CA ASN A 25 -10.25 -8.75 2.50
C ASN A 25 -10.32 -9.33 3.92
N GLU A 26 -10.76 -8.59 4.92
CA GLU A 26 -10.92 -9.11 6.29
C GLU A 26 -11.87 -10.29 6.41
N ASN A 27 -12.79 -10.42 5.45
CA ASN A 27 -13.73 -11.55 5.38
C ASN A 27 -13.07 -12.89 5.02
N THR A 28 -11.78 -12.87 4.64
CA THR A 28 -11.00 -14.10 4.39
C THR A 28 -10.46 -14.73 5.67
N LEU A 29 -10.51 -14.00 6.79
CA LEU A 29 -10.04 -14.49 8.09
C LEU A 29 -10.99 -15.53 8.68
N THR A 30 -10.39 -16.51 9.32
CA THR A 30 -11.09 -17.58 10.05
C THR A 30 -10.78 -17.52 11.54
N ALA A 31 -11.50 -18.30 12.34
CA ALA A 31 -11.25 -18.39 13.78
C ALA A 31 -9.89 -19.02 14.12
N GLU A 32 -9.33 -19.81 13.21
CA GLU A 32 -8.06 -20.51 13.34
C GLU A 32 -6.85 -19.61 13.07
N ASP A 33 -7.06 -18.44 12.43
CA ASP A 33 -5.99 -17.50 12.12
C ASP A 33 -5.54 -16.77 13.39
N ASN A 34 -4.55 -17.31 14.07
CA ASN A 34 -4.05 -16.79 15.35
C ASN A 34 -2.96 -15.74 15.17
N ILE A 35 -2.28 -15.72 14.03
CA ILE A 35 -1.24 -14.74 13.70
C ILE A 35 -1.53 -14.24 12.30
N ILE A 36 -1.71 -12.93 12.16
CA ILE A 36 -2.01 -12.28 10.89
C ILE A 36 -1.08 -11.10 10.64
N SER A 37 -0.89 -10.76 9.38
CA SER A 37 -0.21 -9.55 8.94
C SER A 37 -1.23 -8.47 8.56
N ALA A 38 -1.11 -7.28 9.13
CA ALA A 38 -1.88 -6.11 8.70
C ALA A 38 -1.23 -5.37 7.51
N ALA A 39 -0.38 -6.07 6.75
CA ALA A 39 0.31 -5.54 5.57
C ALA A 39 1.23 -4.33 5.85
N SER A 40 1.67 -3.63 4.81
CA SER A 40 2.46 -2.41 4.92
C SER A 40 1.57 -1.16 4.86
N CYS A 41 2.11 -0.03 5.29
CA CYS A 41 1.46 1.28 5.15
C CYS A 41 1.06 1.57 3.70
N THR A 42 1.97 1.33 2.74
CA THR A 42 1.68 1.54 1.32
C THR A 42 0.61 0.57 0.80
N THR A 43 0.60 -0.69 1.25
CA THR A 43 -0.45 -1.65 0.87
C THR A 43 -1.80 -1.23 1.43
N ASN A 44 -1.86 -0.74 2.67
CA ASN A 44 -3.09 -0.23 3.28
C ASN A 44 -3.62 1.04 2.58
N CYS A 45 -2.75 1.85 1.99
CA CYS A 45 -3.15 2.99 1.17
C CYS A 45 -3.65 2.55 -0.22
N LEU A 46 -2.90 1.66 -0.88
CA LEU A 46 -3.16 1.25 -2.27
C LEU A 46 -4.37 0.32 -2.40
N ALA A 47 -4.54 -0.64 -1.49
CA ALA A 47 -5.53 -1.70 -1.65
C ALA A 47 -6.98 -1.19 -1.67
N PRO A 48 -7.44 -0.32 -0.75
CA PRO A 48 -8.79 0.23 -0.82
C PRO A 48 -9.05 1.01 -2.11
N MET A 49 -8.09 1.85 -2.52
CA MET A 49 -8.19 2.64 -3.75
C MET A 49 -8.23 1.73 -4.99
N ALA A 50 -7.33 0.75 -5.07
CA ALA A 50 -7.29 -0.20 -6.19
C ALA A 50 -8.54 -1.08 -6.22
N LYS A 51 -9.08 -1.49 -5.07
CA LYS A 51 -10.33 -2.24 -4.98
C LYS A 51 -11.50 -1.41 -5.50
N ALA A 52 -11.68 -0.19 -5.02
CA ALA A 52 -12.76 0.70 -5.46
C ALA A 52 -12.73 0.94 -6.97
N LEU A 53 -11.55 1.17 -7.55
CA LEU A 53 -11.38 1.32 -8.99
C LEU A 53 -11.67 0.01 -9.74
N ASN A 54 -11.16 -1.13 -9.26
CA ASN A 54 -11.31 -2.43 -9.90
C ASN A 54 -12.76 -2.92 -9.87
N ASP A 55 -13.49 -2.64 -8.79
CA ASP A 55 -14.92 -2.97 -8.65
C ASP A 55 -15.78 -2.11 -9.60
N TYR A 56 -15.40 -0.86 -9.83
CA TYR A 56 -16.06 0.03 -10.77
C TYR A 56 -15.72 -0.31 -12.24
N ALA A 57 -14.43 -0.45 -12.54
CA ALA A 57 -13.92 -0.77 -13.89
C ALA A 57 -12.65 -1.63 -13.75
N PRO A 58 -12.70 -2.92 -14.17
CA PRO A 58 -11.61 -3.87 -13.93
C PRO A 58 -10.26 -3.39 -14.44
N ILE A 59 -9.28 -3.34 -13.54
CA ILE A 59 -7.90 -2.96 -13.85
C ILE A 59 -7.25 -4.05 -14.71
N GLN A 60 -6.69 -3.64 -15.84
CA GLN A 60 -5.93 -4.51 -16.75
C GLN A 60 -4.44 -4.49 -16.43
N SER A 61 -3.91 -3.30 -16.19
CA SER A 61 -2.51 -3.07 -15.81
C SER A 61 -2.38 -1.74 -15.12
N GLY A 62 -1.26 -1.53 -14.40
CA GLY A 62 -1.01 -0.23 -13.78
C GLY A 62 0.37 -0.10 -13.19
N ILE A 63 0.69 1.16 -12.89
CA ILE A 63 1.91 1.56 -12.18
C ILE A 63 1.49 2.32 -10.92
N MET A 64 2.02 1.89 -9.78
CA MET A 64 1.90 2.67 -8.56
C MET A 64 3.24 3.31 -8.21
N THR A 65 3.20 4.55 -7.78
CA THR A 65 4.37 5.24 -7.23
C THR A 65 4.02 5.79 -5.85
N THR A 66 4.89 5.52 -4.88
CA THR A 66 4.74 6.14 -3.56
C THR A 66 5.87 7.14 -3.32
N VAL A 67 5.49 8.40 -3.02
CA VAL A 67 6.35 9.42 -2.46
C VAL A 67 6.21 9.29 -0.95
N HIS A 68 7.24 8.78 -0.30
CA HIS A 68 7.11 8.22 1.03
C HIS A 68 8.02 8.92 2.04
N ALA A 69 7.48 9.22 3.21
CA ALA A 69 8.28 9.67 4.34
C ALA A 69 9.45 8.71 4.62
N TYR A 70 10.58 9.21 5.10
CA TYR A 70 11.66 8.33 5.53
C TYR A 70 11.24 7.50 6.75
N THR A 71 11.82 6.33 6.88
CA THR A 71 11.52 5.39 7.98
C THR A 71 12.79 4.81 8.56
N GLY A 72 12.68 4.13 9.70
CA GLY A 72 13.81 3.54 10.43
C GLY A 72 14.55 2.40 9.71
N ASP A 73 14.16 2.02 8.50
CA ASP A 73 14.93 1.12 7.67
C ASP A 73 16.04 1.82 6.88
N GLN A 74 16.04 3.16 6.84
CA GLN A 74 17.10 3.97 6.27
C GLN A 74 18.11 4.41 7.35
N MET A 75 19.31 4.84 6.91
CA MET A 75 20.25 5.50 7.80
C MET A 75 19.82 6.94 8.04
N LEU A 76 19.91 7.43 9.28
CA LEU A 76 19.62 8.83 9.62
C LEU A 76 20.72 9.75 9.09
N LEU A 77 21.98 9.34 9.24
CA LEU A 77 23.17 9.97 8.65
C LEU A 77 23.76 9.02 7.59
N ASP A 78 24.59 9.56 6.70
CA ASP A 78 25.35 8.72 5.76
C ASP A 78 26.16 7.67 6.53
N GLY A 79 26.04 6.42 6.14
CA GLY A 79 26.75 5.34 6.80
C GLY A 79 26.38 3.96 6.28
N PRO A 80 27.12 2.91 6.68
CA PRO A 80 26.87 1.55 6.22
C PRO A 80 25.44 1.08 6.58
N HIS A 81 24.67 0.72 5.58
CA HIS A 81 23.35 0.16 5.81
C HIS A 81 23.45 -1.31 6.22
N ARG A 82 22.69 -1.72 7.24
CA ARG A 82 22.71 -3.09 7.82
C ARG A 82 22.44 -4.23 6.84
N LYS A 83 21.80 -3.94 5.69
CA LYS A 83 21.53 -4.91 4.61
C LYS A 83 22.36 -4.64 3.35
N GLY A 84 23.37 -3.76 3.41
CA GLY A 84 24.22 -3.42 2.29
C GLY A 84 23.53 -2.60 1.19
N ASP A 85 22.36 -2.03 1.42
CA ASP A 85 21.65 -1.20 0.45
C ASP A 85 22.27 0.20 0.43
N LEU A 86 23.00 0.50 -0.64
CA LEU A 86 23.72 1.78 -0.80
C LEU A 86 22.79 3.00 -0.91
N ARG A 87 21.56 2.83 -1.40
CA ARG A 87 20.58 3.92 -1.44
C ARG A 87 20.05 4.24 -0.06
N ARG A 88 19.71 3.21 0.73
CA ARG A 88 19.30 3.38 2.13
C ARG A 88 20.43 3.78 3.08
N ALA A 89 21.67 3.75 2.60
CA ALA A 89 22.85 4.21 3.32
C ALA A 89 22.99 5.74 3.36
N ARG A 90 22.20 6.48 2.58
CA ARG A 90 22.23 7.94 2.53
C ARG A 90 21.36 8.54 3.64
N ALA A 91 21.78 9.68 4.16
CA ALA A 91 21.08 10.44 5.22
C ALA A 91 19.62 10.73 4.82
N ALA A 92 18.68 10.13 5.56
CA ALA A 92 17.27 10.06 5.20
C ALA A 92 16.58 11.44 5.20
N ALA A 93 16.98 12.32 6.10
CA ALA A 93 16.33 13.62 6.31
C ALA A 93 16.76 14.70 5.30
N VAL A 94 17.70 14.40 4.39
CA VAL A 94 18.24 15.39 3.44
C VAL A 94 18.37 14.86 2.00
N ASN A 95 17.92 13.63 1.76
CA ASN A 95 18.03 13.02 0.43
C ASN A 95 16.68 12.49 -0.07
N ILE A 96 16.47 12.57 -1.38
CA ILE A 96 15.46 11.78 -2.07
C ILE A 96 16.10 10.45 -2.45
N VAL A 97 15.55 9.34 -1.95
CA VAL A 97 16.15 8.01 -2.11
C VAL A 97 15.21 7.11 -2.89
N PRO A 98 15.57 6.73 -4.15
CA PRO A 98 14.85 5.71 -4.87
C PRO A 98 14.87 4.39 -4.11
N ASN A 99 13.72 3.76 -3.95
CA ASN A 99 13.57 2.58 -3.12
C ASN A 99 12.74 1.50 -3.81
N SER A 100 12.98 0.26 -3.45
CA SER A 100 12.08 -0.82 -3.83
C SER A 100 10.80 -0.77 -2.98
N THR A 101 9.69 -1.17 -3.57
CA THR A 101 8.44 -1.39 -2.84
C THR A 101 7.86 -2.76 -3.16
N GLY A 102 7.47 -3.48 -2.14
CA GLY A 102 6.73 -4.74 -2.28
C GLY A 102 5.22 -4.54 -2.42
N ALA A 103 4.71 -3.31 -2.29
CA ALA A 103 3.27 -3.05 -2.22
C ALA A 103 2.53 -3.50 -3.50
N ALA A 104 3.10 -3.26 -4.69
CA ALA A 104 2.48 -3.71 -5.94
C ALA A 104 2.38 -5.25 -6.04
N LYS A 105 3.35 -5.98 -5.46
CA LYS A 105 3.28 -7.45 -5.37
C LYS A 105 2.33 -7.90 -4.26
N ALA A 106 2.33 -7.18 -3.14
CA ALA A 106 1.49 -7.50 -1.99
C ALA A 106 0.00 -7.28 -2.29
N ILE A 107 -0.34 -6.43 -3.26
CA ILE A 107 -1.74 -6.22 -3.66
C ILE A 107 -2.41 -7.54 -4.09
N GLY A 108 -1.69 -8.42 -4.77
CA GLY A 108 -2.19 -9.73 -5.18
C GLY A 108 -2.47 -10.70 -4.02
N LEU A 109 -1.97 -10.42 -2.80
CA LEU A 109 -2.28 -11.19 -1.60
C LEU A 109 -3.64 -10.79 -1.01
N VAL A 110 -4.07 -9.56 -1.22
CA VAL A 110 -5.31 -9.00 -0.63
C VAL A 110 -6.41 -8.82 -1.68
N ILE A 111 -6.04 -8.67 -2.96
CA ILE A 111 -6.93 -8.60 -4.11
C ILE A 111 -6.37 -9.55 -5.19
N PRO A 112 -6.73 -10.83 -5.16
CA PRO A 112 -6.14 -11.86 -6.06
C PRO A 112 -6.27 -11.53 -7.55
N GLU A 113 -7.34 -10.85 -7.96
CA GLU A 113 -7.58 -10.44 -9.35
C GLU A 113 -6.55 -9.44 -9.87
N LEU A 114 -5.84 -8.75 -8.99
CA LEU A 114 -4.78 -7.79 -9.33
C LEU A 114 -3.39 -8.41 -9.30
N ASN A 115 -3.27 -9.70 -9.05
CA ASN A 115 -1.97 -10.37 -9.04
C ASN A 115 -1.26 -10.24 -10.40
N GLY A 116 -0.05 -9.67 -10.37
CA GLY A 116 0.77 -9.46 -11.56
C GLY A 116 0.37 -8.28 -12.46
N LYS A 117 -0.75 -7.60 -12.17
CA LYS A 117 -1.23 -6.47 -12.99
C LYS A 117 -0.59 -5.13 -12.63
N LEU A 118 -0.03 -5.00 -11.43
CA LEU A 118 0.58 -3.76 -10.96
C LEU A 118 2.09 -3.90 -10.78
N ILE A 119 2.81 -2.88 -11.23
CA ILE A 119 4.22 -2.68 -10.88
C ILE A 119 4.34 -1.45 -9.98
N GLY A 120 5.44 -1.35 -9.21
CA GLY A 120 5.57 -0.28 -8.23
C GLY A 120 6.97 0.29 -8.12
N SER A 121 7.03 1.59 -7.89
CA SER A 121 8.23 2.32 -7.50
C SER A 121 8.00 3.11 -6.21
N ALA A 122 9.09 3.45 -5.53
CA ALA A 122 9.04 4.27 -4.32
C ALA A 122 10.16 5.31 -4.34
N GLN A 123 9.84 6.50 -3.85
CA GLN A 123 10.79 7.56 -3.56
C GLN A 123 10.66 7.91 -2.09
N ARG A 124 11.72 7.68 -1.31
CA ARG A 124 11.78 8.19 0.06
C ARG A 124 12.19 9.65 0.01
N VAL A 125 11.44 10.50 0.69
CA VAL A 125 11.65 11.95 0.71
C VAL A 125 11.97 12.43 2.12
N PRO A 126 12.63 13.59 2.28
CA PRO A 126 13.09 14.07 3.58
C PRO A 126 11.96 14.72 4.41
N VAL A 127 10.85 13.99 4.58
CA VAL A 127 9.75 14.36 5.46
C VAL A 127 9.54 13.25 6.50
N PRO A 128 9.27 13.58 7.77
CA PRO A 128 9.19 12.60 8.85
C PRO A 128 7.89 11.81 8.87
N THR A 129 6.80 12.34 8.31
CA THR A 129 5.47 11.73 8.35
C THR A 129 4.70 11.99 7.07
N GLY A 130 3.72 11.11 6.82
CA GLY A 130 2.87 11.19 5.64
C GLY A 130 3.53 10.62 4.38
N SER A 131 2.71 10.15 3.47
CA SER A 131 3.15 9.62 2.18
C SER A 131 2.01 9.77 1.17
N THR A 132 2.37 9.98 -0.09
CA THR A 132 1.42 10.03 -1.19
C THR A 132 1.60 8.81 -2.07
N THR A 133 0.51 8.13 -2.40
CA THR A 133 0.50 7.03 -3.37
C THR A 133 -0.27 7.47 -4.61
N ILE A 134 0.35 7.32 -5.77
CA ILE A 134 -0.21 7.62 -7.07
C ILE A 134 -0.44 6.28 -7.78
N LEU A 135 -1.66 6.03 -8.24
CA LEU A 135 -2.00 4.88 -9.07
C LEU A 135 -2.35 5.37 -10.47
N ILE A 136 -1.63 4.89 -11.47
CA ILE A 136 -1.95 5.07 -12.89
C ILE A 136 -2.36 3.69 -13.40
N ALA A 137 -3.58 3.56 -13.90
CA ALA A 137 -4.12 2.26 -14.30
C ALA A 137 -4.82 2.35 -15.65
N THR A 138 -4.67 1.28 -16.45
CA THR A 138 -5.54 1.00 -17.59
C THR A 138 -6.68 0.12 -17.10
N VAL A 139 -7.90 0.57 -17.33
CA VAL A 139 -9.12 -0.15 -16.95
C VAL A 139 -9.88 -0.64 -18.19
N LYS A 140 -10.70 -1.67 -18.02
CA LYS A 140 -11.64 -2.12 -19.03
C LYS A 140 -13.03 -1.55 -18.71
N SER A 141 -13.63 -0.86 -19.69
CA SER A 141 -14.99 -0.36 -19.58
C SER A 141 -15.66 -0.36 -20.95
N ASP A 142 -16.94 -0.67 -20.99
CA ASP A 142 -17.76 -0.61 -22.20
C ASP A 142 -18.41 0.77 -22.39
N LYS A 143 -18.22 1.67 -21.43
CA LYS A 143 -18.68 3.08 -21.44
C LYS A 143 -17.51 4.02 -21.15
N GLU A 144 -17.72 5.29 -21.47
CA GLU A 144 -16.80 6.35 -21.04
C GLU A 144 -16.70 6.36 -19.51
N VAL A 145 -15.47 6.49 -19.00
CA VAL A 145 -15.16 6.60 -17.58
C VAL A 145 -14.84 8.05 -17.29
N THR A 146 -15.67 8.70 -16.49
CA THR A 146 -15.49 10.10 -16.13
C THR A 146 -14.78 10.26 -14.79
N VAL A 147 -14.28 11.46 -14.52
CA VAL A 147 -13.69 11.82 -13.22
C VAL A 147 -14.75 11.71 -12.11
N GLU A 148 -15.97 12.16 -12.42
CA GLU A 148 -17.12 12.14 -11.50
C GLU A 148 -17.46 10.70 -11.09
N ASP A 149 -17.47 9.78 -12.03
CA ASP A 149 -17.73 8.35 -11.78
C ASP A 149 -16.67 7.74 -10.84
N ILE A 150 -15.39 8.02 -11.13
CA ILE A 150 -14.28 7.54 -10.30
C ILE A 150 -14.37 8.13 -8.89
N ASN A 151 -14.60 9.43 -8.77
CA ASN A 151 -14.75 10.09 -7.47
C ASN A 151 -15.95 9.53 -6.69
N ALA A 152 -17.07 9.26 -7.37
CA ALA A 152 -18.22 8.63 -6.75
C ALA A 152 -17.91 7.21 -6.24
N ALA A 153 -17.17 6.40 -7.00
CA ALA A 153 -16.72 5.07 -6.59
C ALA A 153 -15.80 5.13 -5.37
N MET A 154 -14.83 6.06 -5.35
CA MET A 154 -13.93 6.27 -4.22
C MET A 154 -14.68 6.72 -2.96
N ARG A 155 -15.64 7.64 -3.10
CA ARG A 155 -16.49 8.12 -2.01
C ARG A 155 -17.36 6.99 -1.44
N ALA A 156 -17.95 6.17 -2.30
CA ALA A 156 -18.78 5.03 -1.90
C ALA A 156 -17.98 3.95 -1.15
N ALA A 157 -16.69 3.81 -1.44
CA ALA A 157 -15.80 2.86 -0.79
C ALA A 157 -15.30 3.32 0.59
N SER A 158 -15.62 4.56 1.02
CA SER A 158 -15.17 5.11 2.30
C SER A 158 -15.66 4.27 3.49
N ASN A 159 -14.80 4.10 4.48
CA ASN A 159 -15.07 3.36 5.72
C ASN A 159 -14.25 3.95 6.88
N ALA A 160 -14.17 3.27 8.01
CA ALA A 160 -13.45 3.76 9.19
C ALA A 160 -11.93 3.95 8.99
N SER A 161 -11.33 3.34 7.96
CA SER A 161 -9.89 3.41 7.69
C SER A 161 -9.55 4.02 6.32
N TYR A 162 -10.54 4.20 5.46
CA TYR A 162 -10.38 4.78 4.13
C TYR A 162 -11.40 5.89 3.92
N GLY A 163 -10.94 7.13 3.82
CA GLY A 163 -11.76 8.30 3.62
C GLY A 163 -11.58 8.93 2.25
N TYR A 164 -12.62 9.63 1.80
CA TYR A 164 -12.60 10.47 0.61
C TYR A 164 -12.68 11.95 1.04
N THR A 165 -11.89 12.80 0.41
CA THR A 165 -11.93 14.26 0.64
C THR A 165 -11.67 15.02 -0.66
N GLU A 166 -12.24 16.21 -0.76
CA GLU A 166 -11.98 17.21 -1.80
C GLU A 166 -11.30 18.46 -1.20
N GLU A 167 -10.99 18.43 0.08
CA GLU A 167 -10.28 19.52 0.75
C GLU A 167 -8.80 19.53 0.37
N PRO A 168 -8.16 20.70 0.28
CA PRO A 168 -6.72 20.78 0.07
C PRO A 168 -6.02 20.20 1.30
N LEU A 169 -5.40 19.03 1.11
CA LEU A 169 -4.59 18.37 2.12
C LEU A 169 -3.13 18.81 1.96
N VAL A 170 -2.50 19.30 3.05
CA VAL A 170 -1.10 19.75 3.08
C VAL A 170 -0.34 18.99 4.15
#